data_b15553a47ee041d4cff9a38e1bb73765
#
_entry.id   b15553a47ee041d4cff9a38e1bb73765
#
_cell.length_a   1.000
_cell.length_b   1.000
_cell.length_c   1.000
_cell.angle_alpha   90.00
_cell.angle_beta   90.00
_cell.angle_gamma   90.00
#
_symmetry.space_group_name_H-M   'P 1'
#
loop_
_entity.id
_entity.type
_entity.pdbx_description
1 polymer ?
#
loop_
_entity_poly.entity_id
_entity_poly.type
_entity_poly.pdbx_seq_one_letter_code
_entity_poly.pdbx_strand_id
1 'polypeptide(L)'
;VVVRSGQMKLLGDSAAIKSASHVFEQLLTLSKRGNTITAQNVDYVLELARESNETAIVEIDKDLICHTTTGKPIKPKTLGQKEYVDAIRKKMIVFGTGPAGTGKTYLAMAMAITAFKKESVGRIILTRPALEAGEKLGFLPGDLQSKIDPYLRPLYDALYQIMGAESFTKNMEKGLIEVAPLAYMRGRTLDNAFIILDEAQNTTPAQM
;
A
#
# COMPACT_ATOMS: atom_id res chain seq x y z
N VAL A 1 -33.50 -3.98 9.81
CA VAL A 1 -33.34 -2.58 9.37
C VAL A 1 -34.49 -2.24 8.42
N VAL A 2 -35.18 -1.13 8.65
CA VAL A 2 -36.22 -0.62 7.76
C VAL A 2 -35.84 0.79 7.32
N VAL A 3 -35.83 1.04 6.00
CA VAL A 3 -35.53 2.36 5.42
C VAL A 3 -36.79 2.90 4.73
N ARG A 4 -37.24 4.08 5.16
CA ARG A 4 -38.38 4.79 4.55
C ARG A 4 -38.12 6.30 4.60
N SER A 5 -38.39 6.99 3.49
CA SER A 5 -38.35 8.47 3.40
C SER A 5 -37.07 9.10 3.96
N GLY A 6 -35.91 8.52 3.66
CA GLY A 6 -34.62 9.03 4.14
C GLY A 6 -34.31 8.75 5.63
N GLN A 7 -35.21 8.03 6.31
CA GLN A 7 -34.98 7.59 7.69
C GLN A 7 -34.70 6.10 7.76
N MET A 8 -33.77 5.73 8.63
CA MET A 8 -33.40 4.35 8.91
C MET A 8 -33.87 3.98 10.33
N LYS A 9 -34.62 2.90 10.46
CA LYS A 9 -35.08 2.37 11.75
C LYS A 9 -34.44 1.02 12.01
N LEU A 10 -33.76 0.91 13.13
CA LEU A 10 -33.15 -0.34 13.62
C LEU A 10 -34.14 -0.99 14.62
N LEU A 11 -34.41 -2.28 14.45
CA LEU A 11 -35.26 -3.08 15.32
C LEU A 11 -34.47 -4.34 15.72
N GLY A 12 -34.41 -4.63 17.01
CA GLY A 12 -33.67 -5.78 17.57
C GLY A 12 -33.49 -5.62 19.07
N ASP A 13 -32.65 -6.44 19.66
CA ASP A 13 -32.25 -6.28 21.05
C ASP A 13 -31.29 -5.06 21.25
N SER A 14 -31.17 -4.58 22.48
CA SER A 14 -30.44 -3.36 22.81
C SER A 14 -28.96 -3.42 22.40
N ALA A 15 -28.30 -4.58 22.53
CA ALA A 15 -26.90 -4.74 22.19
C ALA A 15 -26.69 -4.71 20.67
N ALA A 16 -27.54 -5.45 19.92
CA ALA A 16 -27.50 -5.47 18.47
C ALA A 16 -27.81 -4.10 17.84
N ILE A 17 -28.77 -3.35 18.42
CA ILE A 17 -29.08 -1.99 17.97
C ILE A 17 -27.88 -1.07 18.19
N LYS A 18 -27.19 -1.14 19.34
CA LYS A 18 -25.99 -0.34 19.61
C LYS A 18 -24.88 -0.59 18.58
N SER A 19 -24.54 -1.85 18.35
CA SER A 19 -23.53 -2.23 17.39
C SER A 19 -23.89 -1.79 15.97
N ALA A 20 -25.14 -2.03 15.56
CA ALA A 20 -25.60 -1.60 14.24
C ALA A 20 -25.60 -0.08 14.08
N SER A 21 -26.03 0.69 15.09
CA SER A 21 -25.98 2.16 15.06
C SER A 21 -24.56 2.66 14.85
N HIS A 22 -23.60 2.10 15.59
CA HIS A 22 -22.19 2.47 15.45
C HIS A 22 -21.65 2.20 14.03
N VAL A 23 -21.95 1.03 13.46
CA VAL A 23 -21.58 0.69 12.08
C VAL A 23 -22.17 1.71 11.09
N PHE A 24 -23.46 2.01 11.19
CA PHE A 24 -24.11 2.97 10.29
C PHE A 24 -23.56 4.39 10.44
N GLU A 25 -23.29 4.85 11.66
CA GLU A 25 -22.68 6.17 11.90
C GLU A 25 -21.30 6.30 11.26
N GLN A 26 -20.48 5.27 11.35
CA GLN A 26 -19.17 5.25 10.69
C GLN A 26 -19.29 5.31 9.16
N LEU A 27 -20.15 4.47 8.57
CA LEU A 27 -20.39 4.46 7.13
C LEU A 27 -20.98 5.79 6.61
N LEU A 28 -21.92 6.37 7.34
CA LEU A 28 -22.49 7.69 7.01
C LEU A 28 -21.42 8.78 7.07
N THR A 29 -20.52 8.72 8.04
CA THR A 29 -19.43 9.70 8.16
C THR A 29 -18.46 9.58 6.98
N LEU A 30 -18.10 8.37 6.55
CA LEU A 30 -17.30 8.15 5.36
C LEU A 30 -17.99 8.70 4.10
N SER A 31 -19.30 8.40 3.94
CA SER A 31 -20.09 8.90 2.80
C SER A 31 -20.14 10.43 2.76
N LYS A 32 -20.38 11.08 3.89
CA LYS A 32 -20.39 12.56 4.00
C LYS A 32 -19.03 13.19 3.64
N ARG A 33 -17.94 12.44 3.74
CA ARG A 33 -16.58 12.87 3.32
C ARG A 33 -16.31 12.62 1.84
N GLY A 34 -17.32 12.19 1.07
CA GLY A 34 -17.19 11.93 -0.36
C GLY A 34 -16.65 10.53 -0.71
N ASN A 35 -16.51 9.63 0.26
CA ASN A 35 -16.13 8.25 -0.05
C ASN A 35 -17.32 7.48 -0.62
N THR A 36 -17.09 6.73 -1.70
CA THR A 36 -18.06 5.75 -2.18
C THR A 36 -18.06 4.55 -1.25
N ILE A 37 -19.20 4.23 -0.66
CA ILE A 37 -19.34 3.06 0.21
C ILE A 37 -19.48 1.80 -0.65
N THR A 38 -18.53 0.89 -0.51
CA THR A 38 -18.50 -0.41 -1.18
C THR A 38 -18.90 -1.52 -0.20
N ALA A 39 -19.25 -2.71 -0.71
CA ALA A 39 -19.50 -3.89 0.13
C ALA A 39 -18.26 -4.18 1.03
N GLN A 40 -17.07 -4.04 0.50
CA GLN A 40 -15.82 -4.22 1.24
C GLN A 40 -15.69 -3.26 2.45
N ASN A 41 -16.16 -2.01 2.33
CA ASN A 41 -16.19 -1.08 3.46
C ASN A 41 -17.17 -1.54 4.54
N VAL A 42 -18.33 -2.07 4.12
CA VAL A 42 -19.36 -2.58 5.05
C VAL A 42 -18.83 -3.79 5.81
N ASP A 43 -18.29 -4.78 5.10
CA ASP A 43 -17.73 -6.00 5.71
C ASP A 43 -16.63 -5.64 6.70
N TYR A 44 -15.75 -4.73 6.34
CA TYR A 44 -14.65 -4.30 7.19
C TYR A 44 -15.12 -3.59 8.48
N VAL A 45 -16.11 -2.69 8.39
CA VAL A 45 -16.68 -2.04 9.58
C VAL A 45 -17.38 -3.04 10.48
N LEU A 46 -18.03 -4.06 9.90
CA LEU A 46 -18.65 -5.15 10.66
C LEU A 46 -17.60 -6.01 11.39
N GLU A 47 -16.47 -6.31 10.77
CA GLU A 47 -15.36 -7.02 11.41
C GLU A 47 -14.79 -6.22 12.59
N LEU A 48 -14.51 -4.94 12.41
CA LEU A 48 -14.04 -4.06 13.49
C LEU A 48 -15.02 -4.00 14.67
N ALA A 49 -16.31 -3.93 14.38
CA ALA A 49 -17.35 -3.92 15.40
C ALA A 49 -17.43 -5.24 16.20
N ARG A 50 -17.12 -6.37 15.57
CA ARG A 50 -17.04 -7.70 16.23
C ARG A 50 -15.83 -7.85 17.12
N GLU A 51 -14.70 -7.30 16.72
CA GLU A 51 -13.43 -7.37 17.45
C GLU A 51 -13.35 -6.37 18.60
N SER A 52 -14.42 -5.62 18.88
CA SER A 52 -14.44 -4.55 19.90
C SER A 52 -13.32 -3.52 19.70
N ASN A 53 -12.84 -3.37 18.48
CA ASN A 53 -11.79 -2.43 18.15
C ASN A 53 -12.42 -1.05 17.93
N GLU A 54 -12.28 -0.18 18.91
CA GLU A 54 -12.86 1.18 18.90
C GLU A 54 -12.14 2.12 17.92
N THR A 55 -11.09 1.67 17.23
CA THR A 55 -10.42 2.47 16.22
C THR A 55 -11.38 2.72 15.08
N ALA A 56 -12.00 3.88 15.08
CA ALA A 56 -12.99 4.22 14.08
C ALA A 56 -12.35 4.23 12.69
N ILE A 57 -12.97 3.57 11.72
CA ILE A 57 -12.58 3.63 10.29
C ILE A 57 -12.41 5.09 9.83
N VAL A 58 -13.13 5.99 10.46
CA VAL A 58 -13.03 7.44 10.27
C VAL A 58 -11.64 8.00 10.60
N GLU A 59 -10.95 7.45 11.60
CA GLU A 59 -9.58 7.87 11.95
C GLU A 59 -8.57 7.32 10.95
N ILE A 60 -8.78 6.08 10.47
CA ILE A 60 -7.98 5.47 9.41
C ILE A 60 -8.12 6.29 8.12
N ASP A 61 -9.33 6.72 7.79
CA ASP A 61 -9.64 7.52 6.60
C ASP A 61 -9.02 8.92 6.61
N LYS A 62 -8.71 9.48 7.78
CA LYS A 62 -8.01 10.77 7.90
C LYS A 62 -6.52 10.70 7.54
N ASP A 63 -5.92 9.51 7.55
CA ASP A 63 -4.49 9.32 7.37
C ASP A 63 -4.07 9.42 5.91
N LEU A 64 -4.01 10.64 5.39
CA LEU A 64 -3.55 10.90 4.04
C LEU A 64 -2.03 10.73 3.94
N ILE A 65 -1.58 9.84 3.07
CA ILE A 65 -0.16 9.64 2.74
C ILE A 65 0.25 10.65 1.66
N CYS A 66 -0.40 10.60 0.50
CA CYS A 66 -0.19 11.51 -0.62
C CYS A 66 -1.37 11.47 -1.60
N HIS A 67 -1.25 12.16 -2.73
CA HIS A 67 -2.20 12.07 -3.85
C HIS A 67 -1.52 11.45 -5.07
N THR A 68 -2.30 10.76 -5.89
CA THR A 68 -1.88 10.37 -7.25
C THR A 68 -1.77 11.61 -8.14
N THR A 69 -1.20 11.45 -9.33
CA THR A 69 -1.14 12.52 -10.35
C THR A 69 -2.52 13.01 -10.78
N THR A 70 -3.55 12.19 -10.65
CA THR A 70 -4.95 12.54 -10.94
C THR A 70 -5.67 13.17 -9.74
N GLY A 71 -4.96 13.48 -8.65
CA GLY A 71 -5.54 14.07 -7.45
C GLY A 71 -6.25 13.07 -6.51
N LYS A 72 -6.25 11.77 -6.82
CA LYS A 72 -6.88 10.76 -5.96
C LYS A 72 -6.06 10.55 -4.68
N PRO A 73 -6.67 10.64 -3.47
CA PRO A 73 -5.95 10.46 -2.22
C PRO A 73 -5.50 8.99 -2.04
N ILE A 74 -4.28 8.82 -1.57
CA ILE A 74 -3.72 7.53 -1.14
C ILE A 74 -3.67 7.54 0.38
N LYS A 75 -4.40 6.62 0.99
CA LYS A 75 -4.55 6.49 2.45
C LYS A 75 -4.78 5.03 2.82
N PRO A 76 -4.47 4.60 4.05
CA PRO A 76 -4.88 3.29 4.54
C PRO A 76 -6.39 3.14 4.43
N LYS A 77 -6.86 1.93 4.15
CA LYS A 77 -8.29 1.58 4.08
C LYS A 77 -8.69 0.60 5.17
N THR A 78 -7.72 -0.07 5.78
CA THR A 78 -7.92 -1.07 6.83
C THR A 78 -6.98 -0.80 8.00
N LEU A 79 -7.28 -1.38 9.17
CA LEU A 79 -6.44 -1.27 10.36
C LEU A 79 -5.03 -1.81 10.09
N GLY A 80 -4.90 -2.99 9.49
CA GLY A 80 -3.60 -3.57 9.16
C GLY A 80 -2.80 -2.69 8.18
N GLN A 81 -3.45 -2.04 7.20
CA GLN A 81 -2.79 -1.04 6.36
C GLN A 81 -2.34 0.19 7.16
N LYS A 82 -3.14 0.65 8.11
CA LYS A 82 -2.80 1.77 9.00
C LYS A 82 -1.59 1.42 9.88
N GLU A 83 -1.60 0.25 10.49
CA GLU A 83 -0.48 -0.26 11.29
C GLU A 83 0.80 -0.38 10.46
N TYR A 84 0.70 -0.89 9.23
CA TYR A 84 1.82 -0.98 8.30
C TYR A 84 2.40 0.39 7.95
N VAL A 85 1.56 1.36 7.61
CA VAL A 85 1.98 2.73 7.30
C VAL A 85 2.61 3.40 8.53
N ASP A 86 2.04 3.21 9.71
CA ASP A 86 2.59 3.74 10.96
C ASP A 86 3.92 3.09 11.33
N ALA A 87 4.08 1.79 11.07
CA ALA A 87 5.35 1.09 11.24
C ALA A 87 6.43 1.67 10.32
N ILE A 88 6.12 1.90 9.04
CA ILE A 88 7.04 2.53 8.08
C ILE A 88 7.47 3.93 8.54
N ARG A 89 6.57 4.71 9.15
CA ARG A 89 6.90 6.04 9.68
C ARG A 89 7.84 6.02 10.87
N LYS A 90 7.80 4.96 11.67
CA LYS A 90 8.45 4.92 12.99
C LYS A 90 9.67 4.01 13.04
N LYS A 91 9.77 3.03 12.14
CA LYS A 91 10.78 1.98 12.18
C LYS A 91 11.72 2.06 10.99
N MET A 92 12.98 1.71 11.21
CA MET A 92 13.98 1.65 10.14
C MET A 92 13.76 0.45 9.22
N ILE A 93 13.34 -0.68 9.75
CA ILE A 93 13.07 -1.91 9.00
C ILE A 93 11.65 -2.38 9.31
N VAL A 94 10.88 -2.65 8.28
CA VAL A 94 9.49 -3.12 8.37
C VAL A 94 9.27 -4.31 7.45
N PHE A 95 8.70 -5.37 7.96
CA PHE A 95 8.26 -6.53 7.19
C PHE A 95 6.74 -6.47 6.99
N GLY A 96 6.32 -6.28 5.74
CA GLY A 96 4.91 -6.30 5.37
C GLY A 96 4.48 -7.68 4.90
N THR A 97 3.79 -8.44 5.75
CA THR A 97 3.26 -9.76 5.42
C THR A 97 1.75 -9.70 5.18
N GLY A 98 1.24 -10.59 4.35
CA GLY A 98 -0.20 -10.71 4.09
C GLY A 98 -0.53 -11.18 2.68
N PRO A 99 -1.80 -11.49 2.39
CA PRO A 99 -2.24 -12.00 1.09
C PRO A 99 -1.94 -11.04 -0.08
N ALA A 100 -1.94 -11.59 -1.29
CA ALA A 100 -1.84 -10.78 -2.51
C ALA A 100 -3.01 -9.78 -2.60
N GLY A 101 -2.80 -8.64 -3.25
CA GLY A 101 -3.83 -7.62 -3.46
C GLY A 101 -4.16 -6.75 -2.24
N THR A 102 -3.51 -6.92 -1.09
CA THR A 102 -3.73 -6.11 0.12
C THR A 102 -3.04 -4.74 0.10
N GLY A 103 -2.35 -4.39 -0.98
CA GLY A 103 -1.76 -3.07 -1.19
C GLY A 103 -0.40 -2.83 -0.51
N LYS A 104 0.28 -3.87 -0.03
CA LYS A 104 1.60 -3.76 0.65
C LYS A 104 2.60 -2.94 -0.14
N THR A 105 2.91 -3.37 -1.34
CA THR A 105 3.89 -2.72 -2.23
C THR A 105 3.45 -1.31 -2.61
N TYR A 106 2.16 -1.12 -2.92
CA TYR A 106 1.61 0.18 -3.29
C TYR A 106 1.71 1.22 -2.16
N LEU A 107 1.38 0.83 -0.93
CA LEU A 107 1.51 1.71 0.23
C LEU A 107 2.98 2.01 0.57
N ALA A 108 3.87 1.02 0.48
CA ALA A 108 5.30 1.24 0.65
C ALA A 108 5.85 2.25 -0.36
N MET A 109 5.45 2.16 -1.63
CA MET A 109 5.83 3.13 -2.66
C MET A 109 5.27 4.52 -2.39
N ALA A 110 4.02 4.64 -1.98
CA ALA A 110 3.43 5.92 -1.60
C ALA A 110 4.20 6.58 -0.44
N MET A 111 4.62 5.78 0.54
CA MET A 111 5.45 6.23 1.65
C MET A 111 6.86 6.65 1.19
N ALA A 112 7.50 5.86 0.33
CA ALA A 112 8.82 6.17 -0.23
C ALA A 112 8.80 7.49 -1.02
N ILE A 113 7.81 7.67 -1.90
CA ILE A 113 7.65 8.90 -2.68
C ILE A 113 7.38 10.09 -1.77
N THR A 114 6.59 9.90 -0.70
CA THR A 114 6.32 10.95 0.28
C THR A 114 7.59 11.35 1.04
N ALA A 115 8.39 10.37 1.47
CA ALA A 115 9.67 10.61 2.14
C ALA A 115 10.67 11.32 1.22
N PHE A 116 10.73 10.91 -0.04
CA PHE A 116 11.58 11.51 -1.06
C PHE A 116 11.17 12.96 -1.36
N LYS A 117 9.88 13.23 -1.57
CA LYS A 117 9.36 14.59 -1.80
C LYS A 117 9.57 15.51 -0.60
N LYS A 118 9.64 14.98 0.62
CA LYS A 118 9.95 15.72 1.85
C LYS A 118 11.45 15.82 2.13
N GLU A 119 12.29 15.34 1.21
CA GLU A 119 13.74 15.31 1.36
C GLU A 119 14.24 14.56 2.61
N SER A 120 13.38 13.69 3.17
CA SER A 120 13.75 12.82 4.31
C SER A 120 14.72 11.72 3.90
N VAL A 121 14.75 11.39 2.60
CA VAL A 121 15.70 10.47 1.96
C VAL A 121 16.13 11.07 0.63
N GLY A 122 17.38 10.80 0.23
CA GLY A 122 17.94 11.32 -1.02
C GLY A 122 17.58 10.50 -2.24
N ARG A 123 17.17 9.24 -2.08
CA ARG A 123 16.86 8.34 -3.19
C ARG A 123 15.88 7.25 -2.80
N ILE A 124 15.25 6.65 -3.81
CA ILE A 124 14.35 5.50 -3.68
C ILE A 124 14.97 4.33 -4.44
N ILE A 125 15.08 3.18 -3.80
CA ILE A 125 15.57 1.94 -4.42
C ILE A 125 14.47 0.90 -4.30
N LEU A 126 14.00 0.44 -5.46
CA LEU A 126 13.01 -0.62 -5.59
C LEU A 126 13.72 -1.86 -6.12
N THR A 127 13.68 -2.91 -5.36
CA THR A 127 14.34 -4.16 -5.74
C THR A 127 13.40 -5.34 -5.55
N ARG A 128 13.58 -6.34 -6.40
CA ARG A 128 12.81 -7.58 -6.38
C ARG A 128 13.74 -8.74 -6.75
N PRO A 129 13.61 -9.92 -6.15
CA PRO A 129 14.26 -11.11 -6.65
C PRO A 129 13.92 -11.35 -8.13
N ALA A 130 14.91 -11.69 -8.93
CA ALA A 130 14.73 -11.87 -10.38
C ALA A 130 13.92 -13.10 -10.76
N LEU A 131 13.70 -14.02 -9.81
CA LEU A 131 13.01 -15.29 -10.01
C LEU A 131 11.92 -15.46 -8.96
N GLU A 132 10.76 -15.90 -9.38
CA GLU A 132 9.77 -16.48 -8.47
C GLU A 132 10.16 -17.91 -8.10
N ALA A 133 9.68 -18.39 -6.94
CA ALA A 133 10.04 -19.71 -6.44
C ALA A 133 9.68 -20.81 -7.47
N GLY A 134 10.69 -21.49 -8.01
CA GLY A 134 10.54 -22.57 -8.99
C GLY A 134 10.77 -22.18 -10.44
N GLU A 135 10.94 -20.92 -10.79
CA GLU A 135 11.24 -20.47 -12.16
C GLU A 135 12.75 -20.46 -12.46
N LYS A 136 13.10 -20.75 -13.71
CA LYS A 136 14.47 -20.65 -14.23
C LYS A 136 14.55 -19.62 -15.33
N LEU A 137 15.35 -18.56 -15.17
CA LEU A 137 15.60 -17.51 -16.18
C LEU A 137 16.02 -18.04 -17.56
N GLY A 138 16.52 -19.27 -17.64
CA GLY A 138 17.01 -19.88 -18.88
C GLY A 138 15.96 -20.13 -19.96
N PHE A 139 14.66 -20.15 -19.62
CA PHE A 139 13.58 -20.43 -20.58
C PHE A 139 13.01 -19.17 -21.28
N LEU A 140 13.33 -17.99 -20.83
CA LEU A 140 12.86 -16.75 -21.45
C LEU A 140 13.79 -16.32 -22.57
N PRO A 141 13.29 -15.98 -23.77
CA PRO A 141 14.10 -15.43 -24.86
C PRO A 141 14.56 -14.01 -24.55
N GLY A 142 15.75 -13.62 -25.03
CA GLY A 142 16.29 -12.27 -24.90
C GLY A 142 17.47 -12.15 -23.92
N ASP A 143 18.00 -10.95 -23.78
CA ASP A 143 19.05 -10.61 -22.83
C ASP A 143 18.51 -10.60 -21.40
N LEU A 144 19.40 -10.49 -20.41
CA LEU A 144 19.02 -10.56 -19.00
C LEU A 144 18.03 -9.44 -18.61
N GLN A 145 18.19 -8.27 -19.18
CA GLN A 145 17.38 -7.10 -18.88
C GLN A 145 15.94 -7.26 -19.40
N SER A 146 15.79 -7.73 -20.65
CA SER A 146 14.47 -7.99 -21.25
C SER A 146 13.72 -9.14 -20.55
N LYS A 147 14.44 -10.07 -19.93
CA LYS A 147 13.84 -11.16 -19.13
C LYS A 147 13.30 -10.71 -17.79
N ILE A 148 13.88 -9.67 -17.20
CA ILE A 148 13.55 -9.18 -15.86
C ILE A 148 12.50 -8.06 -15.92
N ASP A 149 12.45 -7.30 -17.01
CA ASP A 149 11.54 -6.16 -17.21
C ASP A 149 10.06 -6.47 -16.91
N PRO A 150 9.49 -7.62 -17.34
CA PRO A 150 8.11 -7.97 -17.02
C PRO A 150 7.82 -8.06 -15.51
N TYR A 151 8.81 -8.51 -14.72
CA TYR A 151 8.66 -8.64 -13.26
C TYR A 151 8.72 -7.27 -12.54
N LEU A 152 9.33 -6.27 -13.16
CA LEU A 152 9.43 -4.92 -12.62
C LEU A 152 8.27 -4.00 -13.04
N ARG A 153 7.50 -4.38 -14.07
CA ARG A 153 6.36 -3.57 -14.58
C ARG A 153 5.38 -3.12 -13.51
N PRO A 154 4.91 -3.97 -12.58
CA PRO A 154 3.98 -3.53 -11.54
C PRO A 154 4.55 -2.42 -10.66
N LEU A 155 5.87 -2.39 -10.49
CA LEU A 155 6.57 -1.34 -9.75
C LEU A 155 6.57 -0.02 -10.53
N TYR A 156 6.84 -0.07 -11.84
CA TYR A 156 6.77 1.11 -12.71
C TYR A 156 5.37 1.71 -12.77
N ASP A 157 4.34 0.86 -12.92
CA ASP A 157 2.94 1.31 -13.00
C ASP A 157 2.51 2.07 -11.75
N ALA A 158 2.89 1.58 -10.57
CA ALA A 158 2.59 2.26 -9.31
C ALA A 158 3.36 3.59 -9.19
N LEU A 159 4.63 3.64 -9.61
CA LEU A 159 5.42 4.88 -9.62
C LEU A 159 4.83 5.92 -10.57
N TYR A 160 4.45 5.51 -11.78
CA TYR A 160 3.78 6.39 -12.74
C TYR A 160 2.48 6.95 -12.20
N GLN A 161 1.68 6.12 -11.53
CA GLN A 161 0.41 6.55 -10.96
C GLN A 161 0.57 7.58 -9.85
N ILE A 162 1.61 7.45 -9.02
CA ILE A 162 1.81 8.30 -7.84
C ILE A 162 2.66 9.53 -8.15
N MET A 163 3.71 9.38 -8.94
CA MET A 163 4.69 10.45 -9.20
C MET A 163 4.49 11.13 -10.57
N GLY A 164 3.93 10.43 -11.53
CA GLY A 164 3.82 10.84 -12.94
C GLY A 164 5.03 10.38 -13.77
N ALA A 165 4.77 10.10 -15.04
CA ALA A 165 5.79 9.56 -15.95
C ALA A 165 7.00 10.49 -16.11
N GLU A 166 6.76 11.77 -16.35
CA GLU A 166 7.82 12.76 -16.55
C GLU A 166 8.72 12.90 -15.32
N SER A 167 8.12 13.05 -14.13
CA SER A 167 8.88 13.17 -12.88
C SER A 167 9.65 11.90 -12.58
N PHE A 168 9.05 10.74 -12.80
CA PHE A 168 9.71 9.45 -12.61
C PHE A 168 10.92 9.29 -13.54
N THR A 169 10.75 9.49 -14.86
CA THR A 169 11.83 9.38 -15.84
C THR A 169 12.99 10.31 -15.50
N LYS A 170 12.71 11.58 -15.19
CA LYS A 170 13.73 12.55 -14.80
C LYS A 170 14.50 12.15 -13.55
N ASN A 171 13.84 11.55 -12.55
CA ASN A 171 14.52 11.09 -11.33
C ASN A 171 15.30 9.78 -11.55
N MET A 172 14.85 8.91 -12.45
CA MET A 172 15.63 7.73 -12.87
C MET A 172 16.91 8.13 -13.60
N GLU A 173 16.82 9.05 -14.56
CA GLU A 173 17.99 9.56 -15.29
C GLU A 173 19.04 10.19 -14.36
N LYS A 174 18.60 10.80 -13.27
CA LYS A 174 19.47 11.36 -12.24
C LYS A 174 20.00 10.32 -11.23
N GLY A 175 19.57 9.06 -11.31
CA GLY A 175 19.89 8.02 -10.34
C GLY A 175 19.28 8.21 -8.95
N LEU A 176 18.26 9.08 -8.83
CA LEU A 176 17.53 9.33 -7.57
C LEU A 176 16.43 8.30 -7.32
N ILE A 177 15.96 7.65 -8.38
CA ILE A 177 15.07 6.49 -8.31
C ILE A 177 15.70 5.36 -9.11
N GLU A 178 15.82 4.20 -8.50
CA GLU A 178 16.37 3.02 -9.13
C GLU A 178 15.39 1.85 -8.97
N VAL A 179 15.12 1.15 -10.06
CA VAL A 179 14.33 -0.09 -10.06
C VAL A 179 15.21 -1.17 -10.68
N ALA A 180 15.62 -2.13 -9.88
CA ALA A 180 16.57 -3.14 -10.33
C ALA A 180 16.38 -4.48 -9.59
N PRO A 181 16.81 -5.60 -10.20
CA PRO A 181 16.85 -6.89 -9.53
C PRO A 181 17.73 -6.88 -8.29
N LEU A 182 17.34 -7.67 -7.29
CA LEU A 182 18.10 -7.80 -6.04
C LEU A 182 19.57 -8.18 -6.27
N ALA A 183 19.86 -8.99 -7.28
CA ALA A 183 21.23 -9.39 -7.63
C ALA A 183 22.15 -8.19 -7.93
N TYR A 184 21.62 -7.06 -8.40
CA TYR A 184 22.39 -5.86 -8.71
C TYR A 184 22.69 -5.00 -7.47
N MET A 185 22.13 -5.35 -6.32
CA MET A 185 22.40 -4.66 -5.05
C MET A 185 23.62 -5.22 -4.32
N ARG A 186 24.18 -6.36 -4.77
CA ARG A 186 25.30 -7.03 -4.12
C ARG A 186 26.54 -6.14 -4.09
N GLY A 187 27.14 -5.98 -2.91
CA GLY A 187 28.36 -5.21 -2.70
C GLY A 187 28.18 -3.69 -2.75
N ARG A 188 26.93 -3.21 -2.81
CA ARG A 188 26.62 -1.76 -2.84
C ARG A 188 26.30 -1.25 -1.44
N THR A 189 26.68 -0.03 -1.15
CA THR A 189 26.22 0.73 0.02
C THR A 189 25.05 1.62 -0.40
N LEU A 190 23.88 1.40 0.20
CA LEU A 190 22.61 2.05 -0.15
C LEU A 190 22.24 3.07 0.93
N ASP A 191 23.11 4.05 1.15
CA ASP A 191 22.92 5.10 2.14
C ASP A 191 21.89 6.16 1.71
N ASN A 192 21.29 6.83 2.68
CA ASN A 192 20.29 7.89 2.50
C ASN A 192 19.16 7.50 1.53
N ALA A 193 18.73 6.24 1.59
CA ALA A 193 17.78 5.66 0.66
C ALA A 193 16.54 5.09 1.36
N PHE A 194 15.38 5.22 0.73
CA PHE A 194 14.22 4.41 1.05
C PHE A 194 14.26 3.17 0.16
N ILE A 195 14.43 2.01 0.77
CA ILE A 195 14.61 0.74 0.05
C ILE A 195 13.34 -0.09 0.19
N ILE A 196 12.82 -0.58 -0.92
CA ILE A 196 11.70 -1.54 -0.95
C ILE A 196 12.19 -2.82 -1.60
N LEU A 197 12.19 -3.91 -0.83
CA LEU A 197 12.39 -5.26 -1.33
C LEU A 197 11.01 -5.91 -1.50
N ASP A 198 10.53 -5.91 -2.73
CA ASP A 198 9.25 -6.53 -3.09
C ASP A 198 9.42 -8.03 -3.31
N GLU A 199 8.37 -8.83 -3.04
CA GLU A 199 8.35 -10.29 -3.14
C GLU A 199 9.52 -10.96 -2.37
N ALA A 200 9.82 -10.43 -1.18
CA ALA A 200 10.95 -10.85 -0.35
C ALA A 200 10.92 -12.35 0.03
N GLN A 201 9.76 -13.01 -0.02
CA GLN A 201 9.64 -14.46 0.20
C GLN A 201 10.40 -15.30 -0.85
N ASN A 202 10.75 -14.70 -1.98
CA ASN A 202 11.53 -15.35 -3.05
C ASN A 202 13.06 -15.19 -2.85
N THR A 203 13.49 -14.56 -1.74
CA THR A 203 14.92 -14.46 -1.40
C THR A 203 15.41 -15.72 -0.69
N THR A 204 16.70 -16.00 -0.84
CA THR A 204 17.39 -16.99 0.00
C THR A 204 17.85 -16.35 1.32
N PRO A 205 18.12 -17.14 2.38
CA PRO A 205 18.67 -16.60 3.63
C PRO A 205 19.99 -15.83 3.45
N ALA A 206 20.77 -16.17 2.41
CA ALA A 206 22.01 -15.45 2.09
C ALA A 206 21.80 -14.12 1.37
N GLN A 207 20.63 -13.87 0.82
CA GLN A 207 20.25 -12.63 0.14
C GLN A 207 19.52 -11.64 1.08
N MET A 208 18.98 -12.16 2.19
CA MET A 208 18.27 -11.41 3.21
C MET A 208 19.26 -10.85 4.26
#